data_cecddd53cd5ac74acefc905d78ac0f88
#
_entry.id   cecddd53cd5ac74acefc905d78ac0f88
#
_cell.length_a   1.000
_cell.length_b   1.000
_cell.length_c   1.000
_cell.angle_alpha   90.00
_cell.angle_beta   90.00
_cell.angle_gamma   90.00
#
_symmetry.space_group_name_H-M   'P 1'
#
loop_
_entity.id
_entity.type
_entity.pdbx_description
1 polymer ?
#
loop_
_entity_poly.entity_id
_entity_poly.type
_entity_poly.pdbx_seq_one_letter_code
_entity_poly.pdbx_strand_id
1 'polypeptide(L)'
;MNGSGFLLGVLSLLACLVSTMQACPPSCHCHGGDLQHVICDNAGLKKIPKVPEQTRLLNLQKNNFPILPTNGFRDMKKLVSLHLQSSQIKEISTGAFRGLKSLVYLYLTDNQISVIKPGAFDDLSDLTYLYLDKNKIPDLSKGLLSPLVNLFILHLGSNKIQELKPGVFNGAKDLRWLFLSDNSLTNLLPGAMEDVENLAVLHLDKNQLSSYPVNAMSKLRVLEELKLSHNPIEVIPDNAFQSFGRYLQTLHLDNMKLKKFADNAFAGVTVLKTAHVENNRLTQLPRNFPFDKLETLTISRNPWHCSCQLAPLRKWLKGNRTRAEDTCSSPAQHRGQPIRDTPALRACKLPTKRSRKGSRH
;
A
#
# COMPACT_ATOMS: atom_id res chain seq x y z
N MET A 1 -75.66 14.82 59.75
CA MET A 1 -76.15 13.94 58.69
C MET A 1 -75.06 13.87 57.63
N ASN A 2 -74.62 12.68 57.36
CA ASN A 2 -73.38 12.22 56.70
C ASN A 2 -73.22 12.70 55.24
N GLY A 3 -71.99 13.06 54.87
CA GLY A 3 -71.55 13.27 53.49
C GLY A 3 -70.14 12.78 53.33
N SER A 4 -69.98 11.50 52.88
CA SER A 4 -68.71 10.87 52.61
C SER A 4 -68.10 11.44 51.31
N GLY A 5 -66.96 12.09 51.38
CA GLY A 5 -66.18 12.48 50.24
C GLY A 5 -65.22 11.39 49.84
N PHE A 6 -65.39 10.85 48.60
CA PHE A 6 -64.45 9.91 47.95
C PHE A 6 -63.25 10.69 47.43
N LEU A 7 -62.07 10.42 48.00
CA LEU A 7 -60.78 10.84 47.42
C LEU A 7 -60.37 9.79 46.35
N LEU A 8 -60.51 10.16 45.08
CA LEU A 8 -59.91 9.46 43.99
C LEU A 8 -58.41 9.81 43.91
N GLY A 9 -57.59 8.88 44.37
CA GLY A 9 -56.14 8.99 44.20
C GLY A 9 -55.79 8.69 42.77
N VAL A 10 -55.32 9.71 42.05
CA VAL A 10 -54.67 9.59 40.74
C VAL A 10 -53.25 9.06 40.98
N LEU A 11 -53.05 7.77 40.85
CA LEU A 11 -51.71 7.19 40.72
C LEU A 11 -51.20 7.55 39.32
N SER A 12 -50.39 8.61 39.23
CA SER A 12 -49.57 8.90 38.06
C SER A 12 -48.47 7.86 37.97
N LEU A 13 -48.67 6.87 37.08
CA LEU A 13 -47.60 6.00 36.62
C LEU A 13 -46.59 6.86 35.83
N LEU A 14 -45.61 7.39 36.52
CA LEU A 14 -44.36 7.83 35.89
C LEU A 14 -43.68 6.52 35.39
N ALA A 15 -43.99 6.16 34.15
CA ALA A 15 -43.15 5.26 33.38
C ALA A 15 -41.79 5.91 33.20
N CYS A 16 -40.85 5.64 34.11
CA CYS A 16 -39.45 5.96 33.94
C CYS A 16 -39.01 5.16 32.70
N LEU A 17 -38.94 5.85 31.55
CA LEU A 17 -38.20 5.38 30.39
C LEU A 17 -36.73 5.31 30.83
N VAL A 18 -36.37 4.24 31.54
CA VAL A 18 -34.99 3.83 31.71
C VAL A 18 -34.52 3.45 30.29
N SER A 19 -33.99 4.45 29.61
CA SER A 19 -33.12 4.20 28.48
C SER A 19 -32.08 3.21 29.02
N THR A 20 -32.17 1.95 28.63
CA THR A 20 -31.17 0.93 28.99
C THR A 20 -29.87 1.37 28.34
N MET A 21 -29.10 2.18 29.06
CA MET A 21 -27.70 2.43 28.67
C MET A 21 -27.06 1.06 28.59
N GLN A 22 -26.74 0.65 27.36
CA GLN A 22 -26.16 -0.64 27.10
C GLN A 22 -24.82 -0.70 27.84
N ALA A 23 -24.75 -1.56 28.86
CA ALA A 23 -23.57 -1.66 29.72
C ALA A 23 -22.37 -2.19 28.94
N CYS A 24 -21.17 -1.91 29.43
CA CYS A 24 -19.95 -2.48 28.90
C CYS A 24 -20.02 -4.02 28.93
N PRO A 25 -19.67 -4.72 27.85
CA PRO A 25 -19.65 -6.20 27.85
C PRO A 25 -18.76 -6.75 28.95
N PRO A 26 -19.12 -7.85 29.63
CA PRO A 26 -18.44 -8.35 30.85
C PRO A 26 -16.93 -8.63 30.70
N SER A 27 -16.51 -9.03 29.49
CA SER A 27 -15.10 -9.34 29.17
C SER A 27 -14.35 -8.15 28.55
N CYS A 28 -14.90 -6.95 28.60
CA CYS A 28 -14.36 -5.76 27.95
C CYS A 28 -14.13 -4.63 28.95
N HIS A 29 -13.28 -3.69 28.58
CA HIS A 29 -13.08 -2.44 29.29
C HIS A 29 -13.65 -1.31 28.45
N CYS A 30 -14.47 -0.45 29.03
CA CYS A 30 -15.09 0.67 28.34
C CYS A 30 -14.68 1.98 28.99
N HIS A 31 -14.35 2.96 28.17
CA HIS A 31 -13.96 4.30 28.63
C HIS A 31 -14.38 5.38 27.60
N GLY A 32 -14.23 6.63 28.01
CA GLY A 32 -14.73 7.78 27.25
C GLY A 32 -16.15 8.16 27.67
N GLY A 33 -16.55 9.41 27.40
CA GLY A 33 -17.92 9.87 27.64
C GLY A 33 -18.92 8.97 26.89
N ASP A 34 -19.96 8.52 27.57
CA ASP A 34 -20.96 7.58 27.04
C ASP A 34 -20.40 6.26 26.48
N LEU A 35 -19.26 5.77 27.02
CA LEU A 35 -18.64 4.49 26.66
C LEU A 35 -18.32 4.39 25.16
N GLN A 36 -17.76 5.43 24.58
CA GLN A 36 -17.46 5.47 23.13
C GLN A 36 -16.33 4.53 22.71
N HIS A 37 -15.47 4.10 23.63
CA HIS A 37 -14.38 3.16 23.38
C HIS A 37 -14.62 1.86 24.13
N VAL A 38 -14.74 0.77 23.37
CA VAL A 38 -14.94 -0.59 23.91
C VAL A 38 -13.74 -1.45 23.54
N ILE A 39 -12.99 -1.88 24.55
CA ILE A 39 -11.76 -2.65 24.40
C ILE A 39 -12.00 -4.07 24.91
N CYS A 40 -12.02 -5.02 24.01
CA CYS A 40 -12.20 -6.45 24.26
C CYS A 40 -10.99 -7.25 23.73
N ASP A 41 -9.79 -6.68 23.87
CA ASP A 41 -8.54 -7.30 23.43
C ASP A 41 -8.27 -8.59 24.22
N ASN A 42 -7.97 -9.69 23.51
CA ASN A 42 -7.65 -10.98 24.13
C ASN A 42 -8.68 -11.44 25.18
N ALA A 43 -9.95 -11.17 24.94
CA ALA A 43 -11.04 -11.41 25.88
C ALA A 43 -11.66 -12.83 25.75
N GLY A 44 -11.07 -13.70 24.93
CA GLY A 44 -11.56 -15.06 24.69
C GLY A 44 -12.90 -15.12 23.95
N LEU A 45 -13.28 -14.07 23.26
CA LEU A 45 -14.56 -13.98 22.57
C LEU A 45 -14.60 -14.90 21.35
N LYS A 46 -15.74 -15.58 21.20
CA LYS A 46 -16.09 -16.41 20.03
C LYS A 46 -17.23 -15.83 19.20
N LYS A 47 -17.86 -14.77 19.71
CA LYS A 47 -18.96 -14.03 19.04
C LYS A 47 -18.78 -12.55 19.26
N ILE A 48 -19.22 -11.75 18.29
CA ILE A 48 -19.20 -10.30 18.39
C ILE A 48 -20.11 -9.86 19.55
N PRO A 49 -19.60 -9.10 20.53
CA PRO A 49 -20.39 -8.68 21.68
C PRO A 49 -21.39 -7.59 21.31
N LYS A 50 -22.47 -7.48 22.04
CA LYS A 50 -23.33 -6.29 21.99
C LYS A 50 -22.61 -5.17 22.73
N VAL A 51 -22.48 -4.01 22.10
CA VAL A 51 -21.81 -2.83 22.63
C VAL A 51 -22.75 -1.63 22.70
N PRO A 52 -22.44 -0.60 23.50
CA PRO A 52 -23.23 0.63 23.53
C PRO A 52 -23.42 1.23 22.13
N GLU A 53 -24.60 1.78 21.85
CA GLU A 53 -24.92 2.38 20.55
C GLU A 53 -23.99 3.55 20.18
N GLN A 54 -23.42 4.22 21.20
CA GLN A 54 -22.52 5.36 21.04
C GLN A 54 -21.08 4.94 20.71
N THR A 55 -20.77 3.64 20.66
CA THR A 55 -19.42 3.14 20.44
C THR A 55 -18.86 3.64 19.13
N ARG A 56 -17.69 4.29 19.19
CA ARG A 56 -16.93 4.82 18.05
C ARG A 56 -15.68 4.01 17.75
N LEU A 57 -15.08 3.40 18.78
CA LEU A 57 -13.95 2.50 18.65
C LEU A 57 -14.29 1.16 19.31
N LEU A 58 -14.14 0.09 18.54
CA LEU A 58 -14.30 -1.29 19.02
C LEU A 58 -13.02 -2.07 18.75
N ASN A 59 -12.35 -2.47 19.82
CA ASN A 59 -11.17 -3.32 19.73
C ASN A 59 -11.52 -4.76 20.12
N LEU A 60 -11.49 -5.64 19.12
CA LEU A 60 -11.76 -7.07 19.23
C LEU A 60 -10.53 -7.93 18.85
N GLN A 61 -9.33 -7.35 18.83
CA GLN A 61 -8.14 -8.07 18.43
C GLN A 61 -7.83 -9.25 19.34
N LYS A 62 -7.09 -10.26 18.84
CA LYS A 62 -6.65 -11.46 19.56
C LYS A 62 -7.80 -12.27 20.17
N ASN A 63 -8.92 -12.37 19.47
CA ASN A 63 -10.04 -13.23 19.81
C ASN A 63 -10.16 -14.40 18.82
N ASN A 64 -11.30 -15.07 18.76
CA ASN A 64 -11.51 -16.22 17.86
C ASN A 64 -12.84 -16.06 17.10
N PHE A 65 -12.78 -15.44 15.92
CA PHE A 65 -13.92 -15.23 15.01
C PHE A 65 -13.66 -15.89 13.66
N PRO A 66 -13.70 -17.21 13.51
CA PRO A 66 -13.31 -17.89 12.28
C PRO A 66 -14.08 -17.40 11.04
N ILE A 67 -15.32 -16.99 11.24
CA ILE A 67 -16.18 -16.40 10.20
C ILE A 67 -16.79 -15.11 10.74
N LEU A 68 -16.63 -14.01 10.01
CA LEU A 68 -17.40 -12.78 10.28
C LEU A 68 -18.79 -12.92 9.65
N PRO A 69 -19.83 -13.02 10.47
CA PRO A 69 -21.17 -13.34 9.96
C PRO A 69 -21.84 -12.13 9.32
N THR A 70 -22.78 -12.38 8.42
CA THR A 70 -23.70 -11.36 7.89
C THR A 70 -24.35 -10.57 9.05
N ASN A 71 -24.40 -9.25 8.91
CA ASN A 71 -24.95 -8.32 9.91
C ASN A 71 -24.28 -8.38 11.31
N GLY A 72 -23.05 -8.89 11.43
CA GLY A 72 -22.35 -9.02 12.71
C GLY A 72 -22.20 -7.71 13.48
N PHE A 73 -22.16 -6.57 12.79
CA PHE A 73 -21.96 -5.23 13.36
C PHE A 73 -23.14 -4.27 13.09
N ARG A 74 -24.30 -4.80 12.67
CA ARG A 74 -25.44 -4.03 12.12
C ARG A 74 -25.88 -2.84 13.01
N ASP A 75 -25.82 -2.99 14.33
CA ASP A 75 -26.33 -2.00 15.28
C ASP A 75 -25.28 -0.95 15.67
N MET A 76 -24.04 -1.06 15.16
CA MET A 76 -22.91 -0.20 15.52
C MET A 76 -22.75 0.98 14.55
N LYS A 77 -23.81 1.75 14.30
CA LYS A 77 -23.88 2.77 13.24
C LYS A 77 -22.92 3.94 13.40
N LYS A 78 -22.44 4.19 14.64
CA LYS A 78 -21.51 5.30 14.96
C LYS A 78 -20.05 4.85 14.99
N LEU A 79 -19.78 3.58 14.68
CA LEU A 79 -18.43 3.03 14.73
C LEU A 79 -17.54 3.69 13.67
N VAL A 80 -16.39 4.20 14.11
CA VAL A 80 -15.37 4.86 13.29
C VAL A 80 -14.15 3.97 13.12
N SER A 81 -13.78 3.20 14.15
CA SER A 81 -12.60 2.33 14.13
C SER A 81 -12.94 0.94 14.64
N LEU A 82 -12.63 -0.10 13.83
CA LEU A 82 -12.84 -1.50 14.15
C LEU A 82 -11.52 -2.27 14.05
N HIS A 83 -11.13 -2.87 15.17
CA HIS A 83 -9.90 -3.64 15.29
C HIS A 83 -10.22 -5.13 15.43
N LEU A 84 -9.77 -5.93 14.45
CA LEU A 84 -9.98 -7.38 14.36
C LEU A 84 -8.67 -8.13 14.07
N GLN A 85 -7.52 -7.52 14.38
CA GLN A 85 -6.22 -8.14 14.14
C GLN A 85 -6.05 -9.42 14.95
N SER A 86 -5.32 -10.40 14.41
CA SER A 86 -4.95 -11.67 15.09
C SER A 86 -6.15 -12.41 15.66
N SER A 87 -7.31 -12.36 15.00
CA SER A 87 -8.59 -12.91 15.51
C SER A 87 -9.02 -14.20 14.80
N GLN A 88 -8.07 -14.88 14.13
CA GLN A 88 -8.25 -16.19 13.47
C GLN A 88 -9.33 -16.20 12.37
N ILE A 89 -9.64 -15.04 11.79
CA ILE A 89 -10.68 -14.89 10.76
C ILE A 89 -10.20 -15.61 9.50
N LYS A 90 -11.04 -16.48 8.94
CA LYS A 90 -10.82 -17.22 7.70
C LYS A 90 -11.71 -16.76 6.57
N GLU A 91 -12.92 -16.32 6.90
CA GLU A 91 -13.93 -15.88 5.92
C GLU A 91 -14.61 -14.59 6.38
N ILE A 92 -14.83 -13.69 5.43
CA ILE A 92 -15.69 -12.50 5.57
C ILE A 92 -16.92 -12.73 4.73
N SER A 93 -18.08 -12.86 5.38
CA SER A 93 -19.35 -13.14 4.70
C SER A 93 -19.91 -11.90 3.99
N THR A 94 -20.79 -12.10 3.03
CA THR A 94 -21.60 -11.02 2.41
C THR A 94 -22.30 -10.20 3.49
N GLY A 95 -22.16 -8.86 3.43
CA GLY A 95 -22.77 -7.95 4.40
C GLY A 95 -22.23 -8.11 5.84
N ALA A 96 -21.03 -8.64 6.03
CA ALA A 96 -20.41 -8.75 7.36
C ALA A 96 -20.34 -7.41 8.09
N PHE A 97 -20.05 -6.33 7.36
CA PHE A 97 -19.92 -4.97 7.90
C PHE A 97 -21.14 -4.09 7.61
N ARG A 98 -22.31 -4.71 7.35
CA ARG A 98 -23.53 -3.98 7.05
C ARG A 98 -23.91 -3.02 8.17
N GLY A 99 -24.24 -1.78 7.81
CA GLY A 99 -24.61 -0.70 8.73
C GLY A 99 -23.45 0.18 9.17
N LEU A 100 -22.19 -0.19 8.91
CA LEU A 100 -21.00 0.56 9.34
C LEU A 100 -20.64 1.71 8.39
N LYS A 101 -21.60 2.57 8.03
CA LYS A 101 -21.41 3.65 7.06
C LYS A 101 -20.38 4.70 7.49
N SER A 102 -20.24 4.91 8.80
CA SER A 102 -19.28 5.87 9.39
C SER A 102 -17.90 5.28 9.67
N LEU A 103 -17.64 4.01 9.29
CA LEU A 103 -16.36 3.37 9.55
C LEU A 103 -15.27 3.98 8.68
N VAL A 104 -14.21 4.48 9.31
CA VAL A 104 -13.03 5.07 8.66
C VAL A 104 -11.85 4.11 8.68
N TYR A 105 -11.67 3.38 9.78
CA TYR A 105 -10.52 2.48 9.97
C TYR A 105 -10.97 1.05 10.18
N LEU A 106 -10.52 0.13 9.31
CA LEU A 106 -10.77 -1.30 9.43
C LEU A 106 -9.44 -2.09 9.45
N TYR A 107 -9.15 -2.71 10.58
CA TYR A 107 -7.94 -3.49 10.79
C TYR A 107 -8.25 -4.98 10.83
N LEU A 108 -7.79 -5.70 9.81
CA LEU A 108 -7.93 -7.16 9.63
C LEU A 108 -6.58 -7.86 9.49
N THR A 109 -5.50 -7.17 9.85
CA THR A 109 -4.11 -7.65 9.77
C THR A 109 -3.92 -8.94 10.59
N ASP A 110 -3.01 -9.80 10.14
CA ASP A 110 -2.57 -11.00 10.86
C ASP A 110 -3.74 -11.94 11.20
N ASN A 111 -4.51 -12.30 10.17
CA ASN A 111 -5.58 -13.28 10.23
C ASN A 111 -5.29 -14.45 9.28
N GLN A 112 -6.28 -15.27 8.99
CA GLN A 112 -6.20 -16.39 8.07
C GLN A 112 -7.17 -16.23 6.89
N ILE A 113 -7.53 -14.97 6.57
CA ILE A 113 -8.56 -14.67 5.56
C ILE A 113 -8.12 -15.21 4.20
N SER A 114 -8.87 -16.18 3.71
CA SER A 114 -8.71 -16.76 2.38
C SER A 114 -9.94 -16.55 1.50
N VAL A 115 -11.07 -16.15 2.10
CA VAL A 115 -12.34 -15.92 1.41
C VAL A 115 -12.94 -14.59 1.85
N ILE A 116 -13.16 -13.71 0.88
CA ILE A 116 -13.96 -12.49 1.05
C ILE A 116 -15.12 -12.60 0.07
N LYS A 117 -16.34 -12.73 0.59
CA LYS A 117 -17.53 -12.87 -0.25
C LYS A 117 -17.89 -11.57 -0.94
N PRO A 118 -18.44 -11.61 -2.17
CA PRO A 118 -19.01 -10.42 -2.80
C PRO A 118 -19.99 -9.71 -1.85
N GLY A 119 -19.97 -8.36 -1.85
CA GLY A 119 -20.82 -7.57 -0.95
C GLY A 119 -20.36 -7.53 0.52
N ALA A 120 -19.17 -8.04 0.84
CA ALA A 120 -18.60 -7.96 2.19
C ALA A 120 -18.44 -6.51 2.68
N PHE A 121 -18.11 -5.59 1.77
CA PHE A 121 -17.79 -4.19 2.08
C PHE A 121 -18.87 -3.18 1.63
N ASP A 122 -20.07 -3.63 1.25
CA ASP A 122 -21.08 -2.80 0.57
C ASP A 122 -21.45 -1.50 1.30
N ASP A 123 -21.51 -1.49 2.64
CA ASP A 123 -21.91 -0.31 3.41
C ASP A 123 -20.74 0.58 3.87
N LEU A 124 -19.50 0.27 3.49
CA LEU A 124 -18.31 0.95 4.00
C LEU A 124 -17.94 2.20 3.18
N SER A 125 -18.89 3.10 2.93
CA SER A 125 -18.69 4.27 2.06
C SER A 125 -17.64 5.27 2.59
N ASP A 126 -17.51 5.40 3.91
CA ASP A 126 -16.55 6.33 4.54
C ASP A 126 -15.19 5.69 4.80
N LEU A 127 -15.02 4.39 4.46
CA LEU A 127 -13.77 3.69 4.75
C LEU A 127 -12.59 4.33 4.02
N THR A 128 -11.63 4.79 4.80
CA THR A 128 -10.42 5.45 4.31
C THR A 128 -9.18 4.57 4.44
N TYR A 129 -9.14 3.71 5.46
CA TYR A 129 -7.98 2.88 5.78
C TYR A 129 -8.41 1.41 5.92
N LEU A 130 -7.92 0.55 5.01
CA LEU A 130 -8.17 -0.89 5.02
C LEU A 130 -6.86 -1.67 5.11
N TYR A 131 -6.70 -2.39 6.22
CA TYR A 131 -5.54 -3.24 6.48
C TYR A 131 -5.92 -4.71 6.41
N LEU A 132 -5.46 -5.41 5.39
CA LEU A 132 -5.66 -6.83 5.11
C LEU A 132 -4.34 -7.60 5.01
N ASP A 133 -3.24 -7.00 5.42
CA ASP A 133 -1.92 -7.61 5.34
C ASP A 133 -1.79 -8.83 6.25
N LYS A 134 -0.80 -9.70 5.95
CA LYS A 134 -0.57 -10.96 6.67
C LYS A 134 -1.83 -11.83 6.75
N ASN A 135 -2.41 -12.12 5.60
CA ASN A 135 -3.55 -13.01 5.43
C ASN A 135 -3.23 -14.11 4.39
N LYS A 136 -4.24 -14.80 3.90
CA LYS A 136 -4.11 -15.86 2.89
C LYS A 136 -4.94 -15.57 1.63
N ILE A 137 -5.18 -14.29 1.32
CA ILE A 137 -6.03 -13.85 0.20
C ILE A 137 -5.36 -14.26 -1.11
N PRO A 138 -6.00 -15.10 -1.96
CA PRO A 138 -5.40 -15.59 -3.19
C PRO A 138 -5.62 -14.64 -4.37
N ASP A 139 -6.71 -13.91 -4.36
CA ASP A 139 -7.09 -12.92 -5.39
C ASP A 139 -8.08 -11.89 -4.83
N LEU A 140 -8.35 -10.87 -5.64
CA LEU A 140 -9.40 -9.89 -5.39
C LEU A 140 -10.46 -10.00 -6.48
N SER A 141 -11.70 -10.26 -6.09
CA SER A 141 -12.82 -10.31 -7.04
C SER A 141 -13.08 -8.95 -7.65
N LYS A 142 -13.41 -8.91 -8.94
CA LYS A 142 -13.83 -7.68 -9.62
C LYS A 142 -15.01 -7.05 -8.88
N GLY A 143 -14.91 -5.73 -8.61
CA GLY A 143 -15.96 -4.97 -7.94
C GLY A 143 -16.02 -5.13 -6.42
N LEU A 144 -15.16 -5.95 -5.80
CA LEU A 144 -15.10 -6.10 -4.34
C LEU A 144 -14.89 -4.76 -3.61
N LEU A 145 -14.07 -3.90 -4.19
CA LEU A 145 -13.71 -2.59 -3.61
C LEU A 145 -14.63 -1.45 -4.12
N SER A 146 -15.63 -1.74 -4.98
CA SER A 146 -16.47 -0.71 -5.59
C SER A 146 -17.21 0.19 -4.61
N PRO A 147 -17.65 -0.27 -3.43
CA PRO A 147 -18.29 0.59 -2.44
C PRO A 147 -17.31 1.55 -1.73
N LEU A 148 -16.00 1.28 -1.78
CA LEU A 148 -14.98 1.97 -0.99
C LEU A 148 -14.49 3.25 -1.70
N VAL A 149 -15.40 4.16 -1.98
CA VAL A 149 -15.14 5.36 -2.80
C VAL A 149 -14.18 6.36 -2.14
N ASN A 150 -14.06 6.34 -0.81
CA ASN A 150 -13.16 7.19 -0.03
C ASN A 150 -11.87 6.45 0.40
N LEU A 151 -11.60 5.24 -0.13
CA LEU A 151 -10.44 4.47 0.26
C LEU A 151 -9.15 5.19 -0.16
N PHE A 152 -8.30 5.49 0.82
CA PHE A 152 -7.04 6.21 0.64
C PHE A 152 -5.82 5.30 0.81
N ILE A 153 -5.86 4.37 1.78
CA ILE A 153 -4.81 3.38 2.02
C ILE A 153 -5.39 1.98 1.94
N LEU A 154 -4.76 1.12 1.12
CA LEU A 154 -5.04 -0.31 1.05
C LEU A 154 -3.76 -1.10 1.29
N HIS A 155 -3.75 -1.87 2.38
CA HIS A 155 -2.62 -2.73 2.74
C HIS A 155 -2.97 -4.20 2.51
N LEU A 156 -2.33 -4.82 1.53
CA LEU A 156 -2.51 -6.22 1.12
C LEU A 156 -1.19 -7.02 1.16
N GLY A 157 -0.17 -6.49 1.82
CA GLY A 157 1.13 -7.15 1.92
C GLY A 157 1.07 -8.51 2.61
N SER A 158 2.00 -9.39 2.32
CA SER A 158 2.08 -10.75 2.92
C SER A 158 0.78 -11.54 2.77
N ASN A 159 0.29 -11.64 1.54
CA ASN A 159 -0.85 -12.45 1.13
C ASN A 159 -0.44 -13.52 0.10
N LYS A 160 -1.38 -14.04 -0.67
CA LYS A 160 -1.17 -15.08 -1.70
C LYS A 160 -1.64 -14.65 -3.09
N ILE A 161 -1.73 -13.33 -3.32
CA ILE A 161 -2.25 -12.77 -4.57
C ILE A 161 -1.27 -13.09 -5.70
N GLN A 162 -1.78 -13.69 -6.79
CA GLN A 162 -0.96 -14.19 -7.91
C GLN A 162 -0.98 -13.25 -9.11
N GLU A 163 -2.10 -12.56 -9.34
CA GLU A 163 -2.24 -11.59 -10.42
C GLU A 163 -3.21 -10.47 -10.08
N LEU A 164 -3.06 -9.32 -10.73
CA LEU A 164 -4.03 -8.23 -10.68
C LEU A 164 -4.73 -8.09 -12.02
N LYS A 165 -6.05 -8.17 -11.98
CA LYS A 165 -6.94 -8.12 -13.15
C LYS A 165 -7.56 -6.73 -13.32
N PRO A 166 -7.98 -6.35 -14.54
CA PRO A 166 -8.75 -5.13 -14.75
C PRO A 166 -10.02 -5.10 -13.89
N GLY A 167 -10.30 -3.93 -13.28
CA GLY A 167 -11.47 -3.70 -12.44
C GLY A 167 -11.39 -4.24 -11.00
N VAL A 168 -10.25 -4.74 -10.55
CA VAL A 168 -10.07 -5.13 -9.13
C VAL A 168 -10.13 -3.93 -8.19
N PHE A 169 -9.74 -2.75 -8.67
CA PHE A 169 -9.76 -1.49 -7.92
C PHE A 169 -10.95 -0.59 -8.30
N ASN A 170 -11.91 -1.10 -9.05
CA ASN A 170 -13.06 -0.32 -9.47
C ASN A 170 -13.76 0.32 -8.26
N GLY A 171 -14.02 1.63 -8.33
CA GLY A 171 -14.59 2.43 -7.24
C GLY A 171 -13.57 3.11 -6.32
N ALA A 172 -12.38 2.56 -6.14
CA ALA A 172 -11.34 3.11 -5.25
C ALA A 172 -10.53 4.25 -5.91
N LYS A 173 -11.21 5.28 -6.43
CA LYS A 173 -10.59 6.37 -7.21
C LYS A 173 -9.68 7.29 -6.40
N ASP A 174 -9.91 7.37 -5.09
CA ASP A 174 -9.14 8.20 -4.17
C ASP A 174 -7.95 7.46 -3.56
N LEU A 175 -7.70 6.20 -4.00
CA LEU A 175 -6.59 5.40 -3.50
C LEU A 175 -5.25 6.08 -3.83
N ARG A 176 -4.45 6.33 -2.78
CA ARG A 176 -3.13 6.95 -2.86
C ARG A 176 -2.01 5.99 -2.52
N TRP A 177 -2.22 5.10 -1.56
CA TRP A 177 -1.20 4.18 -1.10
C TRP A 177 -1.69 2.74 -1.22
N LEU A 178 -0.96 1.96 -2.03
CA LEU A 178 -1.23 0.55 -2.27
C LEU A 178 0.00 -0.29 -1.94
N PHE A 179 -0.14 -1.15 -0.95
CA PHE A 179 0.92 -2.06 -0.50
C PHE A 179 0.57 -3.49 -0.88
N LEU A 180 1.37 -4.08 -1.77
CA LEU A 180 1.25 -5.45 -2.29
C LEU A 180 2.54 -6.24 -2.10
N SER A 181 3.44 -5.77 -1.24
CA SER A 181 4.71 -6.43 -0.95
C SER A 181 4.50 -7.84 -0.41
N ASP A 182 5.44 -8.73 -0.68
CA ASP A 182 5.42 -10.10 -0.16
C ASP A 182 4.13 -10.87 -0.51
N ASN A 183 3.84 -10.90 -1.81
CA ASN A 183 2.77 -11.69 -2.42
C ASN A 183 3.36 -12.71 -3.41
N SER A 184 2.52 -13.33 -4.21
CA SER A 184 2.92 -14.27 -5.26
C SER A 184 2.65 -13.71 -6.66
N LEU A 185 2.68 -12.37 -6.82
CA LEU A 185 2.36 -11.72 -8.09
C LEU A 185 3.34 -12.11 -9.18
N THR A 186 2.85 -12.80 -10.20
CA THR A 186 3.60 -13.13 -11.41
C THR A 186 3.34 -12.15 -12.53
N ASN A 187 2.17 -11.49 -12.50
CA ASN A 187 1.74 -10.57 -13.54
C ASN A 187 0.79 -9.50 -13.02
N LEU A 188 0.83 -8.33 -13.66
CA LEU A 188 -0.20 -7.29 -13.60
C LEU A 188 -0.77 -7.18 -15.01
N LEU A 189 -2.05 -7.53 -15.17
CA LEU A 189 -2.66 -7.50 -16.49
C LEU A 189 -2.85 -6.06 -17.01
N PRO A 190 -2.82 -5.84 -18.33
CA PRO A 190 -3.13 -4.53 -18.90
C PRO A 190 -4.46 -3.99 -18.35
N GLY A 191 -4.48 -2.71 -17.91
CA GLY A 191 -5.65 -2.10 -17.28
C GLY A 191 -5.85 -2.40 -15.79
N ALA A 192 -5.01 -3.23 -15.15
CA ALA A 192 -5.17 -3.57 -13.73
C ALA A 192 -5.12 -2.35 -12.79
N MET A 193 -4.38 -1.28 -13.16
CA MET A 193 -4.26 -0.04 -12.38
C MET A 193 -5.08 1.12 -12.98
N GLU A 194 -5.99 0.85 -13.90
CA GLU A 194 -6.74 1.88 -14.64
C GLU A 194 -7.62 2.74 -13.74
N ASP A 195 -8.19 2.15 -12.70
CA ASP A 195 -9.10 2.82 -11.77
C ASP A 195 -8.36 3.69 -10.71
N VAL A 196 -7.04 3.52 -10.56
CA VAL A 196 -6.24 4.14 -9.48
C VAL A 196 -5.15 5.07 -10.03
N GLU A 197 -5.48 5.89 -11.02
CA GLU A 197 -4.54 6.79 -11.69
C GLU A 197 -3.84 7.79 -10.74
N ASN A 198 -4.43 8.06 -9.58
CA ASN A 198 -3.95 9.00 -8.57
C ASN A 198 -3.04 8.36 -7.50
N LEU A 199 -2.57 7.14 -7.71
CA LEU A 199 -1.67 6.47 -6.78
C LEU A 199 -0.37 7.27 -6.62
N ALA A 200 0.01 7.54 -5.36
CA ALA A 200 1.26 8.19 -5.01
C ALA A 200 2.33 7.18 -4.54
N VAL A 201 1.92 6.10 -3.88
CA VAL A 201 2.82 5.06 -3.37
C VAL A 201 2.36 3.69 -3.85
N LEU A 202 3.26 2.94 -4.48
CA LEU A 202 3.03 1.57 -4.93
C LEU A 202 4.18 0.66 -4.53
N HIS A 203 3.91 -0.30 -3.65
CA HIS A 203 4.87 -1.31 -3.24
C HIS A 203 4.49 -2.67 -3.83
N LEU A 204 5.37 -3.20 -4.67
CA LEU A 204 5.28 -4.50 -5.34
C LEU A 204 6.50 -5.37 -5.04
N ASP A 205 7.34 -4.98 -4.08
CA ASP A 205 8.54 -5.71 -3.72
C ASP A 205 8.25 -7.11 -3.17
N LYS A 206 9.25 -8.01 -3.24
CA LYS A 206 9.12 -9.42 -2.82
C LYS A 206 7.94 -10.13 -3.48
N ASN A 207 7.86 -10.03 -4.79
CA ASN A 207 6.91 -10.75 -5.64
C ASN A 207 7.66 -11.60 -6.67
N GLN A 208 6.95 -12.12 -7.66
CA GLN A 208 7.50 -13.00 -8.70
C GLN A 208 7.37 -12.39 -10.10
N LEU A 209 7.35 -11.05 -10.19
CA LEU A 209 7.28 -10.34 -11.47
C LEU A 209 8.57 -10.61 -12.27
N SER A 210 8.46 -11.25 -13.42
CA SER A 210 9.60 -11.54 -14.32
C SER A 210 9.83 -10.44 -15.36
N SER A 211 8.87 -9.53 -15.55
CA SER A 211 8.97 -8.39 -16.44
C SER A 211 8.36 -7.14 -15.82
N TYR A 212 8.83 -5.96 -16.24
CA TYR A 212 8.27 -4.68 -15.82
C TYR A 212 6.87 -4.49 -16.43
N PRO A 213 5.82 -4.22 -15.62
CA PRO A 213 4.42 -4.20 -16.08
C PRO A 213 4.01 -2.87 -16.73
N VAL A 214 4.65 -2.48 -17.85
CA VAL A 214 4.46 -1.19 -18.54
C VAL A 214 2.98 -0.88 -18.80
N ASN A 215 2.27 -1.84 -19.39
CA ASN A 215 0.88 -1.61 -19.82
C ASN A 215 -0.08 -1.45 -18.63
N ALA A 216 0.15 -2.19 -17.53
CA ALA A 216 -0.67 -2.07 -16.34
C ALA A 216 -0.48 -0.71 -15.66
N MET A 217 0.75 -0.16 -15.69
CA MET A 217 1.10 1.08 -15.00
C MET A 217 0.93 2.34 -15.87
N SER A 218 0.53 2.19 -17.13
CA SER A 218 0.49 3.29 -18.12
C SER A 218 -0.49 4.43 -17.77
N LYS A 219 -1.46 4.18 -16.90
CA LYS A 219 -2.46 5.18 -16.46
C LYS A 219 -2.09 5.87 -15.15
N LEU A 220 -1.09 5.40 -14.41
CA LEU A 220 -0.61 6.08 -13.21
C LEU A 220 -0.02 7.45 -13.61
N ARG A 221 -0.38 8.51 -12.88
CA ARG A 221 -0.03 9.88 -13.26
C ARG A 221 0.85 10.60 -12.26
N VAL A 222 0.71 10.30 -10.97
CA VAL A 222 1.30 11.06 -9.86
C VAL A 222 2.11 10.18 -8.90
N LEU A 223 2.59 9.02 -9.38
CA LEU A 223 3.35 8.09 -8.54
C LEU A 223 4.69 8.73 -8.12
N GLU A 224 4.89 8.83 -6.80
CA GLU A 224 6.07 9.41 -6.16
C GLU A 224 7.05 8.35 -5.68
N GLU A 225 6.53 7.20 -5.20
CA GLU A 225 7.33 6.08 -4.72
C GLU A 225 6.92 4.77 -5.38
N LEU A 226 7.90 4.07 -5.96
CA LEU A 226 7.74 2.74 -6.55
C LEU A 226 8.76 1.77 -5.96
N LYS A 227 8.27 0.65 -5.38
CA LYS A 227 9.13 -0.47 -4.95
C LYS A 227 8.87 -1.71 -5.78
N LEU A 228 9.93 -2.20 -6.42
CA LEU A 228 9.95 -3.45 -7.20
C LEU A 228 11.05 -4.41 -6.73
N SER A 229 11.76 -4.08 -5.66
CA SER A 229 12.86 -4.88 -5.11
C SER A 229 12.47 -6.34 -4.91
N HIS A 230 13.43 -7.26 -5.02
CA HIS A 230 13.18 -8.70 -4.85
C HIS A 230 12.13 -9.29 -5.82
N ASN A 231 12.10 -8.80 -7.07
CA ASN A 231 11.38 -9.41 -8.19
C ASN A 231 12.40 -9.87 -9.25
N PRO A 232 12.17 -10.97 -9.98
CA PRO A 232 13.13 -11.44 -10.97
C PRO A 232 13.06 -10.66 -12.31
N ILE A 233 12.92 -9.33 -12.27
CA ILE A 233 12.89 -8.50 -13.48
C ILE A 233 14.31 -8.26 -13.98
N GLU A 234 14.58 -8.66 -15.23
CA GLU A 234 15.91 -8.56 -15.83
C GLU A 234 16.15 -7.27 -16.63
N VAL A 235 15.09 -6.64 -17.12
CA VAL A 235 15.18 -5.44 -17.98
C VAL A 235 14.12 -4.42 -17.60
N ILE A 236 14.52 -3.17 -17.42
CA ILE A 236 13.60 -2.03 -17.39
C ILE A 236 13.50 -1.46 -18.79
N PRO A 237 12.33 -1.49 -19.44
CA PRO A 237 12.15 -1.12 -20.83
C PRO A 237 12.19 0.40 -21.08
N ASP A 238 12.18 0.81 -22.35
CA ASP A 238 12.00 2.22 -22.71
C ASP A 238 10.68 2.76 -22.17
N ASN A 239 10.69 4.02 -21.76
CA ASN A 239 9.54 4.76 -21.26
C ASN A 239 8.86 4.13 -20.02
N ALA A 240 9.58 3.28 -19.28
CA ALA A 240 9.04 2.56 -18.13
C ALA A 240 8.33 3.47 -17.11
N PHE A 241 8.86 4.66 -16.89
CA PHE A 241 8.36 5.60 -15.88
C PHE A 241 7.69 6.84 -16.50
N GLN A 242 7.46 6.88 -17.82
CA GLN A 242 7.06 8.09 -18.53
C GLN A 242 5.75 8.70 -18.06
N SER A 243 4.76 7.88 -17.73
CA SER A 243 3.42 8.35 -17.31
C SER A 243 3.44 9.14 -16.00
N PHE A 244 4.33 8.81 -15.07
CA PHE A 244 4.45 9.43 -13.75
C PHE A 244 5.85 10.02 -13.45
N GLY A 245 6.76 10.04 -14.41
CA GLY A 245 8.16 10.43 -14.20
C GLY A 245 8.36 11.84 -13.64
N ARG A 246 7.40 12.75 -13.85
CA ARG A 246 7.42 14.11 -13.29
C ARG A 246 7.27 14.15 -11.77
N TYR A 247 6.75 13.09 -11.17
CA TYR A 247 6.46 12.99 -9.73
C TYR A 247 7.34 11.97 -9.03
N LEU A 248 7.96 11.02 -9.77
CA LEU A 248 8.75 9.94 -9.21
C LEU A 248 9.97 10.45 -8.47
N GLN A 249 9.96 10.34 -7.13
CA GLN A 249 11.01 10.79 -6.23
C GLN A 249 11.84 9.62 -5.69
N THR A 250 11.21 8.46 -5.43
CA THR A 250 11.85 7.30 -4.82
C THR A 250 11.61 6.04 -5.64
N LEU A 251 12.70 5.36 -5.98
CA LEU A 251 12.67 4.15 -6.82
C LEU A 251 13.55 3.06 -6.21
N HIS A 252 12.93 1.92 -5.88
CA HIS A 252 13.62 0.74 -5.36
C HIS A 252 13.61 -0.38 -6.40
N LEU A 253 14.79 -0.70 -6.91
CA LEU A 253 15.06 -1.75 -7.90
C LEU A 253 16.21 -2.67 -7.45
N ASP A 254 16.46 -2.73 -6.17
CA ASP A 254 17.52 -3.55 -5.59
C ASP A 254 17.14 -5.03 -5.52
N ASN A 255 18.14 -5.91 -5.40
CA ASN A 255 17.93 -7.36 -5.24
C ASN A 255 17.03 -7.98 -6.33
N MET A 256 17.14 -7.51 -7.54
CA MET A 256 16.35 -8.04 -8.65
C MET A 256 17.13 -8.93 -9.61
N LYS A 257 17.35 -9.32 -10.48
CA LYS A 257 18.28 -9.92 -11.45
C LYS A 257 18.54 -8.95 -12.60
N LEU A 258 18.40 -7.64 -12.33
CA LEU A 258 18.39 -6.61 -13.34
C LEU A 258 19.74 -6.56 -14.08
N LYS A 259 19.70 -6.78 -15.39
CA LYS A 259 20.85 -6.80 -16.30
C LYS A 259 21.07 -5.45 -16.97
N LYS A 260 19.97 -4.76 -17.30
CA LYS A 260 20.05 -3.48 -18.00
C LYS A 260 18.78 -2.62 -17.87
N PHE A 261 18.98 -1.33 -18.04
CA PHE A 261 17.94 -0.38 -18.43
C PHE A 261 18.00 -0.21 -19.95
N ALA A 262 16.87 -0.10 -20.61
CA ALA A 262 16.82 0.37 -22.00
C ALA A 262 17.27 1.83 -22.11
N ASP A 263 17.68 2.30 -23.26
CA ASP A 263 18.30 3.62 -23.44
C ASP A 263 17.42 4.79 -23.00
N ASN A 264 16.10 4.65 -23.13
CA ASN A 264 15.10 5.66 -22.76
C ASN A 264 14.27 5.27 -21.53
N ALA A 265 14.74 4.35 -20.68
CA ALA A 265 14.00 3.86 -19.52
C ALA A 265 13.53 5.01 -18.61
N PHE A 266 14.35 6.05 -18.42
CA PHE A 266 14.06 7.20 -17.57
C PHE A 266 13.49 8.40 -18.34
N ALA A 267 12.90 8.19 -19.52
CA ALA A 267 12.24 9.27 -20.25
C ALA A 267 11.14 9.91 -19.36
N GLY A 268 11.14 11.25 -19.26
CA GLY A 268 10.17 11.99 -18.44
C GLY A 268 10.47 12.07 -16.95
N VAL A 269 11.48 11.34 -16.43
CA VAL A 269 11.88 11.40 -15.02
C VAL A 269 12.73 12.65 -14.76
N THR A 270 12.25 13.55 -13.91
CA THR A 270 12.89 14.88 -13.71
C THR A 270 13.17 15.23 -12.25
N VAL A 271 12.59 14.51 -11.28
CA VAL A 271 12.63 14.86 -9.85
C VAL A 271 13.11 13.71 -8.94
N LEU A 272 13.75 12.69 -9.53
CA LEU A 272 14.22 11.53 -8.77
C LEU A 272 15.28 11.94 -7.73
N LYS A 273 15.01 11.65 -6.46
CA LYS A 273 15.87 11.94 -5.31
C LYS A 273 16.60 10.72 -4.80
N THR A 274 15.90 9.58 -4.79
CA THR A 274 16.43 8.33 -4.23
C THR A 274 16.28 7.19 -5.22
N ALA A 275 17.37 6.47 -5.48
CA ALA A 275 17.37 5.26 -6.29
C ALA A 275 18.21 4.16 -5.63
N HIS A 276 17.63 2.98 -5.52
CA HIS A 276 18.28 1.77 -5.03
C HIS A 276 18.37 0.77 -6.18
N VAL A 277 19.61 0.46 -6.62
CA VAL A 277 19.88 -0.48 -7.72
C VAL A 277 20.94 -1.53 -7.36
N GLU A 278 21.26 -1.65 -6.08
CA GLU A 278 22.25 -2.60 -5.57
C GLU A 278 21.81 -4.06 -5.73
N ASN A 279 22.76 -4.99 -5.60
CA ASN A 279 22.53 -6.44 -5.71
C ASN A 279 21.81 -6.84 -7.01
N ASN A 280 22.33 -6.35 -8.14
CA ASN A 280 21.82 -6.64 -9.46
C ASN A 280 22.95 -7.17 -10.39
N ARG A 281 22.70 -7.24 -11.68
CA ARG A 281 23.64 -7.65 -12.72
C ARG A 281 23.95 -6.52 -13.70
N LEU A 282 23.86 -5.28 -13.21
CA LEU A 282 24.09 -4.08 -14.03
C LEU A 282 25.57 -3.94 -14.36
N THR A 283 25.87 -3.71 -15.62
CA THR A 283 27.22 -3.35 -16.07
C THR A 283 27.36 -1.86 -16.31
N GLN A 284 26.26 -1.13 -16.52
CA GLN A 284 26.22 0.29 -16.79
C GLN A 284 24.84 0.86 -16.43
N LEU A 285 24.77 2.21 -16.33
CA LEU A 285 23.51 2.96 -16.26
C LEU A 285 23.18 3.54 -17.62
N PRO A 286 21.89 3.76 -17.97
CA PRO A 286 21.50 4.33 -19.23
C PRO A 286 21.92 5.81 -19.33
N ARG A 287 22.07 6.33 -20.55
CA ARG A 287 22.52 7.71 -20.76
C ARG A 287 21.58 8.75 -20.17
N ASN A 288 20.30 8.45 -20.09
CA ASN A 288 19.27 9.32 -19.55
C ASN A 288 18.99 9.11 -18.07
N PHE A 289 19.89 8.43 -17.34
CA PHE A 289 19.73 8.26 -15.88
C PHE A 289 19.74 9.64 -15.19
N PRO A 290 18.72 9.95 -14.33
CA PRO A 290 18.44 11.31 -13.87
C PRO A 290 19.31 11.73 -12.67
N PHE A 291 20.59 11.99 -12.88
CA PHE A 291 21.52 12.41 -11.82
C PHE A 291 21.27 13.81 -11.25
N ASP A 292 20.55 14.68 -11.97
CA ASP A 292 20.50 16.12 -11.67
C ASP A 292 19.90 16.45 -10.29
N LYS A 293 18.93 15.69 -9.81
CA LYS A 293 18.24 15.90 -8.52
C LYS A 293 18.50 14.78 -7.52
N LEU A 294 19.35 13.83 -7.90
CA LEU A 294 19.57 12.62 -7.12
C LEU A 294 20.42 12.93 -5.88
N GLU A 295 19.87 12.62 -4.71
CA GLU A 295 20.49 12.79 -3.39
C GLU A 295 21.08 11.48 -2.89
N THR A 296 20.36 10.37 -3.10
CA THR A 296 20.74 9.04 -2.66
C THR A 296 20.77 8.06 -3.83
N LEU A 297 21.89 7.37 -4.01
CA LEU A 297 22.03 6.29 -4.98
C LEU A 297 22.84 5.14 -4.37
N THR A 298 22.25 3.96 -4.29
CA THR A 298 22.95 2.74 -3.89
C THR A 298 23.20 1.87 -5.11
N ILE A 299 24.47 1.51 -5.34
CA ILE A 299 24.93 0.83 -6.56
C ILE A 299 25.71 -0.45 -6.30
N SER A 300 25.96 -0.78 -5.03
CA SER A 300 26.84 -1.86 -4.61
C SER A 300 26.43 -3.24 -5.17
N ARG A 301 27.40 -4.14 -5.28
CA ARG A 301 27.19 -5.52 -5.73
C ARG A 301 26.53 -5.62 -7.12
N ASN A 302 27.09 -4.85 -8.08
CA ASN A 302 26.83 -4.96 -9.50
C ASN A 302 28.12 -5.22 -10.26
N PRO A 303 28.13 -5.96 -11.37
CA PRO A 303 29.35 -6.23 -12.14
C PRO A 303 29.69 -5.06 -13.10
N TRP A 304 30.00 -3.89 -12.55
CA TRP A 304 30.23 -2.65 -13.31
C TRP A 304 31.34 -2.79 -14.36
N HIS A 305 31.05 -2.40 -15.60
CA HIS A 305 32.02 -2.30 -16.68
C HIS A 305 32.54 -0.86 -16.76
N CYS A 306 33.79 -0.63 -16.30
CA CYS A 306 34.38 0.70 -16.25
C CYS A 306 34.84 1.18 -17.63
N SER A 307 33.89 1.71 -18.38
CA SER A 307 34.04 2.39 -19.65
C SER A 307 33.47 3.81 -19.57
N CYS A 308 33.66 4.60 -20.61
CA CYS A 308 33.16 5.99 -20.63
C CYS A 308 31.66 6.14 -20.39
N GLN A 309 30.88 5.09 -20.51
CA GLN A 309 29.46 5.10 -20.16
C GLN A 309 29.18 5.32 -18.66
N LEU A 310 30.15 4.97 -17.78
CA LEU A 310 30.07 5.24 -16.34
C LEU A 310 30.59 6.62 -15.93
N ALA A 311 31.07 7.45 -16.87
CA ALA A 311 31.57 8.79 -16.54
C ALA A 311 30.57 9.70 -15.81
N PRO A 312 29.24 9.69 -16.13
CA PRO A 312 28.23 10.43 -15.36
C PRO A 312 28.10 9.93 -13.91
N LEU A 313 28.09 8.61 -13.71
CA LEU A 313 28.08 8.00 -12.37
C LEU A 313 29.30 8.41 -11.55
N ARG A 314 30.50 8.33 -12.14
CA ARG A 314 31.73 8.78 -11.48
C ARG A 314 31.67 10.26 -11.09
N LYS A 315 31.17 11.13 -11.97
CA LYS A 315 30.99 12.55 -11.65
C LYS A 315 30.06 12.74 -10.46
N TRP A 316 28.94 12.02 -10.42
CA TRP A 316 27.98 12.07 -9.31
C TRP A 316 28.65 11.60 -8.00
N LEU A 317 29.36 10.45 -8.01
CA LEU A 317 30.05 9.88 -6.85
C LEU A 317 31.12 10.84 -6.29
N LYS A 318 31.77 11.64 -7.13
CA LYS A 318 32.75 12.66 -6.68
C LYS A 318 32.10 13.87 -6.04
N GLY A 319 30.93 14.27 -6.52
CA GLY A 319 30.18 15.43 -6.03
C GLY A 319 29.43 15.15 -4.71
N ASN A 320 29.18 13.88 -4.41
CA ASN A 320 28.44 13.46 -3.22
C ASN A 320 29.36 12.72 -2.24
N ARG A 321 29.34 13.10 -0.96
CA ARG A 321 30.12 12.46 0.11
C ARG A 321 29.59 11.09 0.53
N THR A 322 28.85 10.41 -0.35
CA THR A 322 28.28 9.09 -0.04
C THR A 322 29.38 8.05 0.11
N ARG A 323 29.25 7.17 1.10
CA ARG A 323 30.12 6.00 1.33
C ARG A 323 29.90 4.86 0.32
N ALA A 324 29.19 5.11 -0.78
CA ALA A 324 28.96 4.11 -1.83
C ALA A 324 30.29 3.84 -2.56
N GLU A 325 31.10 2.96 -2.00
CA GLU A 325 32.27 2.42 -2.65
C GLU A 325 31.82 1.19 -3.44
N ASP A 326 31.88 1.29 -4.76
CA ASP A 326 31.77 0.13 -5.63
C ASP A 326 32.94 0.11 -6.59
N THR A 327 33.27 -1.09 -7.06
CA THR A 327 34.48 -1.31 -7.85
C THR A 327 34.17 -1.79 -9.25
N CYS A 328 35.10 -1.58 -10.17
CA CYS A 328 35.07 -2.12 -11.52
C CYS A 328 35.17 -3.63 -11.48
N SER A 329 34.27 -4.34 -12.16
CA SER A 329 34.36 -5.78 -12.40
C SER A 329 35.04 -6.08 -13.74
N SER A 330 34.96 -5.16 -14.68
CA SER A 330 35.59 -5.24 -16.00
C SER A 330 35.90 -3.85 -16.57
N PRO A 331 36.77 -3.71 -17.57
CA PRO A 331 37.67 -4.73 -18.13
C PRO A 331 38.74 -5.19 -17.13
N ALA A 332 39.44 -6.27 -17.43
CA ALA A 332 40.38 -6.93 -16.51
C ALA A 332 41.44 -5.99 -15.91
N GLN A 333 41.96 -5.04 -16.68
CA GLN A 333 42.96 -4.05 -16.26
C GLN A 333 42.47 -3.06 -15.18
N HIS A 334 41.16 -2.95 -14.98
CA HIS A 334 40.53 -2.04 -14.01
C HIS A 334 39.79 -2.77 -12.89
N ARG A 335 39.82 -4.12 -12.89
CA ARG A 335 39.12 -4.93 -11.89
C ARG A 335 39.57 -4.58 -10.48
N GLY A 336 38.61 -4.39 -9.58
CA GLY A 336 38.84 -4.03 -8.18
C GLY A 336 39.14 -2.55 -7.94
N GLN A 337 39.33 -1.74 -8.98
CA GLN A 337 39.52 -0.30 -8.83
C GLN A 337 38.21 0.38 -8.44
N PRO A 338 38.21 1.31 -7.47
CA PRO A 338 37.01 2.10 -7.13
C PRO A 338 36.52 2.90 -8.35
N ILE A 339 35.21 2.86 -8.63
CA ILE A 339 34.60 3.60 -9.77
C ILE A 339 34.91 5.10 -9.66
N ARG A 340 34.88 5.63 -8.44
CA ARG A 340 35.17 7.05 -8.16
C ARG A 340 36.56 7.48 -8.65
N ASP A 341 37.55 6.63 -8.53
CA ASP A 341 38.97 7.00 -8.70
C ASP A 341 39.65 6.34 -9.90
N THR A 342 39.00 5.38 -10.57
CA THR A 342 39.60 4.67 -11.69
C THR A 342 40.11 5.58 -12.80
N PRO A 343 41.38 5.41 -13.27
CA PRO A 343 41.93 6.16 -14.37
C PRO A 343 41.15 6.02 -15.67
N ALA A 344 40.52 4.83 -15.91
CA ALA A 344 39.71 4.56 -17.09
C ALA A 344 38.64 5.63 -17.38
N LEU A 345 38.11 6.25 -16.35
CA LEU A 345 37.03 7.23 -16.47
C LEU A 345 37.51 8.69 -16.42
N ARG A 346 38.81 8.96 -16.24
CA ARG A 346 39.35 10.32 -16.12
C ARG A 346 39.35 11.05 -17.48
N ALA A 347 39.68 10.36 -18.54
CA ALA A 347 39.79 10.92 -19.91
C ALA A 347 38.43 10.98 -20.64
N CYS A 348 37.37 10.44 -20.05
CA CYS A 348 36.08 10.39 -20.72
C CYS A 348 35.39 11.76 -20.77
N LYS A 349 35.02 12.21 -21.96
CA LYS A 349 34.18 13.41 -22.16
C LYS A 349 32.76 13.10 -21.69
N LEU A 350 32.21 13.98 -20.83
CA LEU A 350 30.81 13.91 -20.43
C LEU A 350 29.89 14.25 -21.60
N PRO A 351 28.73 13.63 -21.75
CA PRO A 351 27.72 14.05 -22.72
C PRO A 351 27.39 15.53 -22.49
N THR A 352 27.58 16.37 -23.49
CA THR A 352 27.13 17.76 -23.45
C THR A 352 25.60 17.78 -23.52
N LYS A 353 24.94 18.53 -22.61
CA LYS A 353 23.49 18.80 -22.73
C LYS A 353 23.27 19.46 -24.08
N ARG A 354 22.63 18.77 -25.05
CA ARG A 354 22.17 19.40 -26.28
C ARG A 354 21.21 20.53 -25.89
N SER A 355 21.63 21.78 -26.07
CA SER A 355 20.72 22.91 -25.98
C SER A 355 19.59 22.67 -26.98
N ARG A 356 18.35 22.54 -26.50
CA ARG A 356 17.17 22.67 -27.37
C ARG A 356 17.17 24.09 -27.91
N LYS A 357 17.80 24.31 -29.06
CA LYS A 357 17.51 25.51 -29.88
C LYS A 357 16.03 25.41 -30.21
N GLY A 358 15.25 26.33 -29.65
CA GLY A 358 13.85 26.49 -29.98
C GLY A 358 13.73 26.76 -31.46
N SER A 359 13.07 25.86 -32.17
CA SER A 359 12.46 26.18 -33.45
C SER A 359 11.20 26.98 -33.10
N ARG A 360 11.33 28.31 -33.20
CA ARG A 360 10.19 29.18 -33.42
C ARG A 360 9.82 29.02 -34.89
N HIS A 361 8.68 28.44 -35.15
CA HIS A 361 7.84 28.75 -36.32
C HIS A 361 6.39 28.61 -35.90
#